data_e4dadf8e6b3b97621f962c930ee6b8ba
#
_entry.id   e4dadf8e6b3b97621f962c930ee6b8ba
#
_cell.length_a   1.000
_cell.length_b   1.000
_cell.length_c   1.000
_cell.angle_alpha   90.00
_cell.angle_beta   90.00
_cell.angle_gamma   90.00
#
_symmetry.space_group_name_H-M   'P 1'
#
loop_
_entity.id
_entity.type
_entity.pdbx_description
1 polymer ?
#
loop_
_entity_poly.entity_id
_entity_poly.type
_entity_poly.pdbx_seq_one_letter_code
_entity_poly.pdbx_strand_id
1 'polypeptide(L)'
;DAEKTFDLPWFIVGIGIAAVIYGIFQIVRGHRLNPEVFFSTRTAKNFLTNNAIMLALLVLVIVICFIEPRFMQIQVILDILTQSSTRLIIALGICFALLIAGTDLSAGRMVGLAAVVSTSMLQTATYANRFYPNLPQLPVFLPIIAAILACMLFGALNGFLVAKYDMHPFIATLATQVMIYGACSLYFDMPPNSSQPIGGIRPDFSALGQTKLFGRISILVPIAVFFTIAIWFILN
;
A
#
# COMPACT_ATOMS: atom_id res chain seq x y z
N ASP A 1 -19.36 15.91 25.53
CA ASP A 1 -18.25 15.67 26.46
C ASP A 1 -18.36 14.24 26.98
N ALA A 2 -17.94 13.28 26.18
CA ALA A 2 -17.78 11.90 26.62
C ALA A 2 -16.27 11.66 26.71
N GLU A 3 -15.75 11.82 27.90
CA GLU A 3 -14.46 11.34 28.33
C GLU A 3 -14.40 9.83 28.11
N LYS A 4 -13.87 9.42 26.95
CA LYS A 4 -13.61 8.01 26.66
C LYS A 4 -12.40 7.61 27.48
N THR A 5 -12.67 7.07 28.66
CA THR A 5 -11.73 6.38 29.50
C THR A 5 -10.94 5.37 28.64
N PHE A 6 -9.64 5.46 28.73
CA PHE A 6 -8.68 4.53 28.16
C PHE A 6 -8.97 3.13 28.71
N ASP A 7 -9.54 2.25 27.90
CA ASP A 7 -9.82 0.87 28.31
C ASP A 7 -8.52 0.05 28.27
N LEU A 8 -7.75 0.18 29.34
CA LEU A 8 -6.56 -0.63 29.64
C LEU A 8 -6.74 -2.14 29.40
N PRO A 9 -7.94 -2.74 29.59
CA PRO A 9 -8.18 -4.15 29.32
C PRO A 9 -7.91 -4.57 27.87
N TRP A 10 -8.26 -3.77 26.90
CA TRP A 10 -8.08 -4.11 25.48
C TRP A 10 -6.62 -4.12 25.02
N PHE A 11 -5.79 -3.30 25.65
CA PHE A 11 -4.35 -3.30 25.40
C PHE A 11 -3.68 -4.58 25.94
N ILE A 12 -4.06 -5.00 27.14
CA ILE A 12 -3.60 -6.25 27.75
C ILE A 12 -4.05 -7.45 26.90
N VAL A 13 -5.28 -7.44 26.40
CA VAL A 13 -5.81 -8.47 25.48
C VAL A 13 -5.02 -8.48 24.17
N GLY A 14 -4.68 -7.32 23.61
CA GLY A 14 -3.87 -7.20 22.38
C GLY A 14 -2.46 -7.80 22.56
N ILE A 15 -1.80 -7.51 23.67
CA ILE A 15 -0.49 -8.10 24.00
C ILE A 15 -0.63 -9.61 24.22
N GLY A 16 -1.69 -10.05 24.91
CA GLY A 16 -1.97 -11.47 25.10
C GLY A 16 -2.17 -12.22 23.78
N ILE A 17 -2.94 -11.67 22.86
CA ILE A 17 -3.16 -12.24 21.52
C ILE A 17 -1.85 -12.29 20.74
N ALA A 18 -1.05 -11.22 20.75
CA ALA A 18 0.25 -11.19 20.09
C ALA A 18 1.22 -12.24 20.66
N ALA A 19 1.24 -12.43 21.98
CA ALA A 19 2.04 -13.45 22.63
C ALA A 19 1.57 -14.87 22.29
N VAL A 20 0.26 -15.09 22.18
CA VAL A 20 -0.33 -16.38 21.78
C VAL A 20 0.00 -16.69 20.31
N ILE A 21 -0.16 -15.72 19.41
CA ILE A 21 0.19 -15.86 17.98
C ILE A 21 1.68 -16.18 17.83
N TYR A 22 2.54 -15.47 18.57
CA TYR A 22 3.97 -15.73 18.58
C TYR A 22 4.30 -17.12 19.13
N GLY A 23 3.64 -17.56 20.21
CA GLY A 23 3.77 -18.89 20.78
C GLY A 23 3.37 -19.98 19.80
N ILE A 24 2.24 -19.82 19.12
CA ILE A 24 1.77 -20.74 18.07
C ILE A 24 2.78 -20.79 16.91
N PHE A 25 3.28 -19.65 16.46
CA PHE A 25 4.27 -19.56 15.40
C PHE A 25 5.58 -20.28 15.75
N GLN A 26 6.03 -20.19 17.00
CA GLN A 26 7.21 -20.92 17.50
C GLN A 26 6.96 -22.42 17.59
N ILE A 27 5.78 -22.86 17.99
CA ILE A 27 5.38 -24.27 18.03
C ILE A 27 5.35 -24.87 16.61
N VAL A 28 4.76 -24.14 15.65
CA VAL A 28 4.68 -24.56 14.24
C VAL A 28 6.08 -24.66 13.61
N ARG A 29 7.04 -23.81 14.04
CA ARG A 29 8.44 -23.89 13.61
C ARG A 29 9.24 -25.04 14.22
N GLY A 30 8.61 -25.92 15.03
CA GLY A 30 9.27 -27.10 15.60
C GLY A 30 10.25 -26.81 16.74
N HIS A 31 10.24 -25.61 17.30
CA HIS A 31 10.99 -25.32 18.51
C HIS A 31 10.20 -25.82 19.71
N ARG A 32 10.64 -26.94 20.29
CA ARG A 32 10.13 -27.40 21.59
C ARG A 32 10.41 -26.32 22.64
N LEU A 33 9.35 -25.71 23.18
CA LEU A 33 9.43 -24.78 24.28
C LEU A 33 9.91 -25.52 25.52
N ASN A 34 11.18 -25.47 25.83
CA ASN A 34 11.73 -25.96 27.07
C ASN A 34 11.73 -24.82 28.09
N PRO A 35 10.88 -24.86 29.13
CA PRO A 35 10.70 -23.70 30.02
C PRO A 35 11.99 -23.26 30.73
N GLU A 36 12.93 -24.16 30.99
CA GLU A 36 14.23 -23.84 31.60
C GLU A 36 15.14 -23.02 30.64
N VAL A 37 14.97 -23.19 29.33
CA VAL A 37 15.75 -22.47 28.31
C VAL A 37 15.19 -21.07 28.07
N PHE A 38 13.90 -20.86 28.33
CA PHE A 38 13.21 -19.61 28.07
C PHE A 38 13.69 -18.47 29.00
N PHE A 39 14.05 -18.80 30.24
CA PHE A 39 14.56 -17.84 31.23
C PHE A 39 16.08 -17.70 31.28
N SER A 40 16.81 -18.36 30.38
CA SER A 40 18.25 -18.20 30.29
C SER A 40 18.62 -16.82 29.72
N THR A 41 19.56 -16.13 30.36
CA THR A 41 20.10 -14.84 29.89
C THR A 41 20.63 -14.90 28.46
N ARG A 42 21.14 -16.04 28.03
CA ARG A 42 21.66 -16.29 26.67
C ARG A 42 20.49 -16.35 25.66
N THR A 43 19.39 -16.98 26.02
CA THR A 43 18.18 -17.06 25.18
C THR A 43 17.50 -15.71 25.09
N ALA A 44 17.39 -14.96 26.19
CA ALA A 44 16.87 -13.61 26.20
C ALA A 44 17.71 -12.65 25.34
N LYS A 45 19.04 -12.73 25.42
CA LYS A 45 19.95 -11.93 24.58
C LYS A 45 19.78 -12.28 23.09
N ASN A 46 19.74 -13.56 22.74
CA ASN A 46 19.54 -13.99 21.35
C ASN A 46 18.16 -13.58 20.82
N PHE A 47 17.12 -13.65 21.66
CA PHE A 47 15.78 -13.19 21.31
C PHE A 47 15.75 -11.68 21.04
N LEU A 48 16.38 -10.88 21.92
CA LEU A 48 16.50 -9.43 21.75
C LEU A 48 17.27 -9.06 20.48
N THR A 49 18.37 -9.72 20.20
CA THR A 49 19.19 -9.43 19.01
C THR A 49 18.51 -9.85 17.71
N ASN A 50 17.89 -11.04 17.69
CA ASN A 50 17.23 -11.56 16.49
C ASN A 50 15.92 -10.81 16.17
N ASN A 51 15.26 -10.23 17.16
CA ASN A 51 14.00 -9.50 17.00
C ASN A 51 14.12 -8.01 17.33
N ALA A 52 15.33 -7.45 17.29
CA ALA A 52 15.60 -6.08 17.70
C ALA A 52 14.70 -5.05 16.99
N ILE A 53 14.48 -5.20 15.69
CA ILE A 53 13.63 -4.30 14.88
C ILE A 53 12.17 -4.40 15.32
N MET A 54 11.68 -5.61 15.57
CA MET A 54 10.31 -5.85 16.00
C MET A 54 10.06 -5.31 17.42
N LEU A 55 11.03 -5.48 18.31
CA LEU A 55 10.99 -4.93 19.67
C LEU A 55 11.06 -3.40 19.66
N ALA A 56 11.92 -2.82 18.83
CA ALA A 56 12.00 -1.37 18.70
C ALA A 56 10.67 -0.78 18.19
N LEU A 57 10.03 -1.44 17.21
CA LEU A 57 8.72 -1.03 16.70
C LEU A 57 7.65 -1.16 17.80
N LEU A 58 7.66 -2.23 18.58
CA LEU A 58 6.72 -2.43 19.68
C LEU A 58 6.88 -1.36 20.76
N VAL A 59 8.12 -1.04 21.14
CA VAL A 59 8.42 0.05 22.09
C VAL A 59 7.91 1.39 21.53
N LEU A 60 8.15 1.67 20.25
CA LEU A 60 7.69 2.89 19.59
C LEU A 60 6.16 2.99 19.61
N VAL A 61 5.45 1.90 19.30
CA VAL A 61 3.97 1.85 19.38
C VAL A 61 3.49 2.12 20.79
N ILE A 62 4.12 1.51 21.79
CA ILE A 62 3.78 1.75 23.21
C ILE A 62 3.97 3.22 23.57
N VAL A 63 5.11 3.81 23.20
CA VAL A 63 5.39 5.23 23.47
C VAL A 63 4.34 6.14 22.81
N ILE A 64 3.98 5.87 21.54
CA ILE A 64 2.96 6.64 20.83
C ILE A 64 1.59 6.51 21.52
N CYS A 65 1.21 5.33 21.98
CA CYS A 65 -0.05 5.13 22.71
C CYS A 65 -0.12 5.96 24.02
N PHE A 66 1.02 6.17 24.68
CA PHE A 66 1.06 7.04 25.86
C PHE A 66 1.02 8.52 25.54
N ILE A 67 1.68 8.94 24.42
CA ILE A 67 1.73 10.36 24.02
C ILE A 67 0.40 10.78 23.39
N GLU A 68 -0.20 9.93 22.54
CA GLU A 68 -1.44 10.21 21.82
C GLU A 68 -2.45 9.06 22.03
N PRO A 69 -3.30 9.15 23.06
CA PRO A 69 -4.30 8.11 23.36
C PRO A 69 -5.28 7.84 22.21
N ARG A 70 -5.48 8.80 21.31
CA ARG A 70 -6.33 8.63 20.11
C ARG A 70 -5.80 7.56 19.17
N PHE A 71 -4.50 7.24 19.24
CA PHE A 71 -3.89 6.17 18.43
C PHE A 71 -4.51 4.80 18.71
N MET A 72 -5.07 4.59 19.90
CA MET A 72 -5.76 3.35 20.29
C MET A 72 -7.19 3.22 19.75
N GLN A 73 -7.70 4.24 19.06
CA GLN A 73 -9.05 4.17 18.50
C GLN A 73 -9.13 3.13 17.38
N ILE A 74 -10.25 2.40 17.34
CA ILE A 74 -10.52 1.40 16.29
C ILE A 74 -10.43 2.01 14.89
N GLN A 75 -10.75 3.31 14.75
CA GLN A 75 -10.63 4.00 13.46
C GLN A 75 -9.20 4.03 12.94
N VAL A 76 -8.21 4.25 13.79
CA VAL A 76 -6.79 4.25 13.40
C VAL A 76 -6.36 2.88 12.89
N ILE A 77 -6.80 1.80 13.55
CA ILE A 77 -6.53 0.43 13.10
C ILE A 77 -7.14 0.18 11.71
N LEU A 78 -8.38 0.63 11.49
CA LEU A 78 -9.06 0.50 10.21
C LEU A 78 -8.38 1.33 9.11
N ASP A 79 -7.86 2.50 9.45
CA ASP A 79 -7.12 3.35 8.51
C ASP A 79 -5.76 2.73 8.16
N ILE A 80 -5.06 2.10 9.12
CA ILE A 80 -3.85 1.32 8.88
C ILE A 80 -4.14 0.14 7.96
N LEU A 81 -5.22 -0.61 8.20
CA LEU A 81 -5.64 -1.71 7.32
C LEU A 81 -5.93 -1.23 5.90
N THR A 82 -6.60 -0.09 5.75
CA THR A 82 -6.91 0.51 4.45
C THR A 82 -5.63 0.89 3.69
N GLN A 83 -4.69 1.57 4.35
CA GLN A 83 -3.41 1.95 3.75
C GLN A 83 -2.55 0.72 3.41
N SER A 84 -2.54 -0.28 4.28
CA SER A 84 -1.82 -1.54 4.07
C SER A 84 -2.40 -2.32 2.89
N SER A 85 -3.73 -2.32 2.71
CA SER A 85 -4.41 -2.98 1.60
C SER A 85 -3.97 -2.43 0.25
N THR A 86 -3.86 -1.11 0.12
CA THR A 86 -3.38 -0.47 -1.12
C THR A 86 -1.95 -0.90 -1.44
N ARG A 87 -1.06 -0.87 -0.44
CA ARG A 87 0.33 -1.29 -0.61
C ARG A 87 0.45 -2.79 -0.91
N LEU A 88 -0.41 -3.61 -0.31
CA LEU A 88 -0.45 -5.05 -0.57
C LEU A 88 -0.78 -5.36 -2.02
N ILE A 89 -1.77 -4.69 -2.61
CA ILE A 89 -2.12 -4.86 -4.04
C ILE A 89 -0.92 -4.53 -4.94
N ILE A 90 -0.20 -3.44 -4.63
CA ILE A 90 1.01 -3.06 -5.38
C ILE A 90 2.09 -4.13 -5.22
N ALA A 91 2.33 -4.59 -3.99
CA ALA A 91 3.33 -5.62 -3.69
C ALA A 91 3.04 -6.95 -4.40
N LEU A 92 1.77 -7.33 -4.51
CA LEU A 92 1.34 -8.51 -5.27
C LEU A 92 1.66 -8.37 -6.77
N GLY A 93 1.53 -7.17 -7.33
CA GLY A 93 1.96 -6.91 -8.71
C GLY A 93 3.47 -7.05 -8.90
N ILE A 94 4.27 -6.52 -7.96
CA ILE A 94 5.74 -6.62 -7.98
C ILE A 94 6.20 -8.08 -7.79
N CYS A 95 5.42 -8.92 -7.09
CA CYS A 95 5.74 -10.32 -6.89
C CYS A 95 5.99 -11.06 -8.21
N PHE A 96 5.23 -10.78 -9.26
CA PHE A 96 5.45 -11.38 -10.58
C PHE A 96 6.81 -11.01 -11.20
N ALA A 97 7.28 -9.79 -10.99
CA ALA A 97 8.62 -9.39 -11.43
C ALA A 97 9.72 -10.13 -10.65
N LEU A 98 9.52 -10.34 -9.34
CA LEU A 98 10.46 -11.09 -8.50
C LEU A 98 10.54 -12.57 -8.87
N LEU A 99 9.45 -13.19 -9.36
CA LEU A 99 9.44 -14.59 -9.80
C LEU A 99 10.39 -14.85 -10.98
N ILE A 100 10.60 -13.84 -11.84
CA ILE A 100 11.56 -13.92 -12.96
C ILE A 100 12.94 -13.35 -12.57
N ALA A 101 13.25 -13.30 -11.27
CA ALA A 101 14.48 -12.73 -10.72
C ALA A 101 14.73 -11.26 -11.15
N GLY A 102 13.68 -10.54 -11.52
CA GLY A 102 13.70 -9.10 -11.84
C GLY A 102 13.27 -8.24 -10.66
N THR A 103 13.98 -7.13 -10.44
CA THR A 103 13.52 -6.09 -9.51
C THR A 103 12.86 -4.97 -10.30
N ASP A 104 11.60 -4.64 -9.98
CA ASP A 104 10.89 -3.52 -10.59
C ASP A 104 10.83 -2.32 -9.65
N LEU A 105 11.70 -1.34 -9.90
CA LEU A 105 11.73 -0.07 -9.17
C LEU A 105 10.73 0.96 -9.72
N SER A 106 10.19 0.75 -10.91
CA SER A 106 9.27 1.68 -11.56
C SER A 106 7.85 1.64 -11.00
N ALA A 107 7.48 0.54 -10.31
CA ALA A 107 6.11 0.29 -9.81
C ALA A 107 5.56 1.45 -8.97
N GLY A 108 6.36 2.05 -8.09
CA GLY A 108 5.95 3.20 -7.29
C GLY A 108 5.59 4.44 -8.14
N ARG A 109 6.30 4.68 -9.22
CA ARG A 109 6.00 5.78 -10.15
C ARG A 109 4.84 5.48 -11.08
N MET A 110 4.63 4.21 -11.42
CA MET A 110 3.43 3.78 -12.17
C MET A 110 2.13 4.06 -11.41
N VAL A 111 2.14 3.95 -10.09
CA VAL A 111 0.97 4.36 -9.27
C VAL A 111 0.70 5.85 -9.42
N GLY A 112 1.74 6.69 -9.41
CA GLY A 112 1.62 8.12 -9.68
C GLY A 112 1.10 8.43 -11.08
N LEU A 113 1.62 7.74 -12.10
CA LEU A 113 1.15 7.85 -13.48
C LEU A 113 -0.33 7.48 -13.60
N ALA A 114 -0.74 6.35 -13.03
CA ALA A 114 -2.14 5.92 -13.04
C ALA A 114 -3.05 6.94 -12.36
N ALA A 115 -2.62 7.50 -11.22
CA ALA A 115 -3.36 8.52 -10.51
C ALA A 115 -3.50 9.80 -11.37
N VAL A 116 -2.42 10.31 -11.93
CA VAL A 116 -2.43 11.53 -12.76
C VAL A 116 -3.32 11.37 -13.98
N VAL A 117 -3.18 10.27 -14.74
CA VAL A 117 -3.99 9.99 -15.94
C VAL A 117 -5.46 9.85 -15.59
N SER A 118 -5.81 9.05 -14.58
CA SER A 118 -7.21 8.82 -14.24
C SER A 118 -7.88 10.07 -13.67
N THR A 119 -7.22 10.78 -12.73
CA THR A 119 -7.81 11.93 -12.05
C THR A 119 -7.95 13.15 -12.96
N SER A 120 -7.00 13.39 -13.87
CA SER A 120 -7.09 14.50 -14.82
C SER A 120 -8.29 14.38 -15.77
N MET A 121 -8.70 13.16 -16.12
CA MET A 121 -9.87 12.89 -16.97
C MET A 121 -11.19 12.81 -16.19
N LEU A 122 -11.13 12.65 -14.84
CA LEU A 122 -12.30 12.47 -13.98
C LEU A 122 -12.61 13.70 -13.12
N GLN A 123 -12.28 14.89 -13.61
CA GLN A 123 -12.64 16.13 -12.96
C GLN A 123 -14.11 16.51 -13.22
N THR A 124 -14.76 17.14 -12.22
CA THR A 124 -16.14 17.64 -12.35
C THR A 124 -16.23 18.76 -13.38
N ALA A 125 -17.36 18.84 -14.08
CA ALA A 125 -17.57 19.88 -15.12
C ALA A 125 -17.49 21.31 -14.58
N THR A 126 -17.79 21.51 -13.32
CA THR A 126 -17.80 22.81 -12.64
C THR A 126 -16.44 23.26 -12.10
N TYR A 127 -15.43 22.40 -12.18
CA TYR A 127 -14.11 22.74 -11.66
C TYR A 127 -13.38 23.71 -12.59
N ALA A 128 -12.96 24.87 -12.08
CA ALA A 128 -12.39 25.96 -12.88
C ALA A 128 -11.08 25.60 -13.60
N ASN A 129 -10.22 24.81 -12.94
CA ASN A 129 -8.89 24.44 -13.45
C ASN A 129 -8.89 23.00 -13.99
N ARG A 130 -9.89 22.65 -14.83
CA ARG A 130 -9.93 21.33 -15.46
C ARG A 130 -8.77 21.16 -16.45
N PHE A 131 -8.12 19.98 -16.41
CA PHE A 131 -7.12 19.62 -17.44
C PHE A 131 -7.70 19.63 -18.85
N TYR A 132 -8.93 19.13 -18.99
CA TYR A 132 -9.62 19.02 -20.28
C TYR A 132 -10.97 19.76 -20.21
N PRO A 133 -11.00 21.10 -20.45
CA PRO A 133 -12.24 21.88 -20.35
C PRO A 133 -13.36 21.39 -21.26
N ASN A 134 -13.01 20.92 -22.47
CA ASN A 134 -13.94 20.49 -23.49
C ASN A 134 -14.28 18.98 -23.46
N LEU A 135 -13.69 18.23 -22.52
CA LEU A 135 -13.94 16.81 -22.42
C LEU A 135 -15.33 16.55 -21.82
N PRO A 136 -16.23 15.80 -22.49
CA PRO A 136 -17.49 15.41 -21.88
C PRO A 136 -17.26 14.55 -20.64
N GLN A 137 -18.28 14.42 -19.79
CA GLN A 137 -18.17 13.54 -18.63
C GLN A 137 -18.12 12.08 -19.06
N LEU A 138 -16.92 11.53 -19.06
CA LEU A 138 -16.69 10.14 -19.42
C LEU A 138 -17.20 9.18 -18.33
N PRO A 139 -17.64 7.98 -18.70
CA PRO A 139 -17.88 6.91 -17.71
C PRO A 139 -16.57 6.60 -16.98
N VAL A 140 -16.67 6.32 -15.67
CA VAL A 140 -15.50 6.19 -14.76
C VAL A 140 -14.51 5.10 -15.22
N PHE A 141 -15.02 4.04 -15.87
CA PHE A 141 -14.15 2.94 -16.33
C PHE A 141 -13.20 3.34 -17.47
N LEU A 142 -13.55 4.33 -18.28
CA LEU A 142 -12.74 4.72 -19.45
C LEU A 142 -11.38 5.34 -19.05
N PRO A 143 -11.33 6.33 -18.14
CA PRO A 143 -10.07 6.84 -17.62
C PRO A 143 -9.25 5.80 -16.82
N ILE A 144 -9.91 4.86 -16.16
CA ILE A 144 -9.23 3.74 -15.48
C ILE A 144 -8.53 2.86 -16.52
N ILE A 145 -9.20 2.51 -17.62
CA ILE A 145 -8.60 1.75 -18.72
C ILE A 145 -7.43 2.53 -19.33
N ALA A 146 -7.58 3.84 -19.55
CA ALA A 146 -6.50 4.67 -20.06
C ALA A 146 -5.27 4.67 -19.14
N ALA A 147 -5.48 4.73 -17.82
CA ALA A 147 -4.41 4.63 -16.84
C ALA A 147 -3.73 3.25 -16.87
N ILE A 148 -4.49 2.17 -16.97
CA ILE A 148 -3.97 0.81 -17.11
C ILE A 148 -3.11 0.70 -18.37
N LEU A 149 -3.60 1.16 -19.53
CA LEU A 149 -2.88 1.12 -20.78
C LEU A 149 -1.58 1.94 -20.73
N ALA A 150 -1.59 3.11 -20.09
CA ALA A 150 -0.39 3.90 -19.87
C ALA A 150 0.66 3.15 -19.03
N CYS A 151 0.23 2.50 -17.94
CA CYS A 151 1.12 1.67 -17.13
C CYS A 151 1.62 0.44 -17.89
N MET A 152 0.77 -0.22 -18.67
CA MET A 152 1.16 -1.35 -19.51
C MET A 152 2.21 -0.97 -20.55
N LEU A 153 2.13 0.23 -21.13
CA LEU A 153 3.11 0.72 -22.08
C LEU A 153 4.52 0.79 -21.47
N PHE A 154 4.63 1.36 -20.26
CA PHE A 154 5.91 1.41 -19.56
C PHE A 154 6.37 0.03 -19.06
N GLY A 155 5.45 -0.82 -18.63
CA GLY A 155 5.76 -2.21 -18.30
C GLY A 155 6.27 -3.00 -19.50
N ALA A 156 5.64 -2.83 -20.68
CA ALA A 156 6.09 -3.43 -21.92
C ALA A 156 7.46 -2.90 -22.36
N LEU A 157 7.72 -1.60 -22.17
CA LEU A 157 9.03 -1.00 -22.43
C LEU A 157 10.10 -1.63 -21.52
N ASN A 158 9.84 -1.80 -20.23
CA ASN A 158 10.76 -2.48 -19.31
C ASN A 158 11.04 -3.92 -19.76
N GLY A 159 9.99 -4.68 -20.05
CA GLY A 159 10.12 -6.05 -20.53
C GLY A 159 10.90 -6.14 -21.85
N PHE A 160 10.66 -5.22 -22.78
CA PHE A 160 11.38 -5.15 -24.05
C PHE A 160 12.88 -4.85 -23.86
N LEU A 161 13.22 -3.88 -23.00
CA LEU A 161 14.62 -3.53 -22.71
C LEU A 161 15.37 -4.71 -22.07
N VAL A 162 14.75 -5.39 -21.15
CA VAL A 162 15.34 -6.56 -20.47
C VAL A 162 15.47 -7.74 -21.44
N ALA A 163 14.39 -8.08 -22.16
CA ALA A 163 14.38 -9.29 -22.99
C ALA A 163 15.12 -9.14 -24.32
N LYS A 164 15.10 -7.95 -24.93
CA LYS A 164 15.70 -7.72 -26.26
C LYS A 164 17.16 -7.29 -26.19
N TYR A 165 17.50 -6.46 -25.20
CA TYR A 165 18.84 -5.89 -25.04
C TYR A 165 19.62 -6.49 -23.89
N ASP A 166 19.09 -7.51 -23.25
CA ASP A 166 19.72 -8.19 -22.12
C ASP A 166 20.12 -7.23 -20.97
N MET A 167 19.35 -6.16 -20.82
CA MET A 167 19.59 -5.17 -19.78
C MET A 167 19.26 -5.73 -18.41
N HIS A 168 20.08 -5.41 -17.43
CA HIS A 168 19.76 -5.79 -16.06
C HIS A 168 18.43 -5.12 -15.62
N PRO A 169 17.46 -5.88 -15.08
CA PRO A 169 16.13 -5.35 -14.72
C PRO A 169 16.15 -4.11 -13.84
N PHE A 170 17.08 -4.07 -12.89
CA PHE A 170 17.29 -2.92 -12.00
C PHE A 170 17.58 -1.62 -12.80
N ILE A 171 18.46 -1.69 -13.80
CA ILE A 171 18.85 -0.51 -14.61
C ILE A 171 17.70 -0.06 -15.50
N ALA A 172 17.03 -1.00 -16.16
CA ALA A 172 15.89 -0.71 -17.04
C ALA A 172 14.74 -0.05 -16.26
N THR A 173 14.37 -0.61 -15.11
CA THR A 173 13.27 -0.09 -14.29
C THR A 173 13.61 1.21 -13.57
N LEU A 174 14.89 1.42 -13.21
CA LEU A 174 15.34 2.70 -12.68
C LEU A 174 15.24 3.82 -13.74
N ALA A 175 15.68 3.55 -14.98
CA ALA A 175 15.58 4.50 -16.05
C ALA A 175 14.11 4.86 -16.35
N THR A 176 13.23 3.86 -16.47
CA THR A 176 11.79 4.10 -16.68
C THR A 176 11.12 4.79 -15.50
N GLN A 177 11.54 4.55 -14.27
CA GLN A 177 11.09 5.30 -13.10
C GLN A 177 11.33 6.81 -13.27
N VAL A 178 12.52 7.20 -13.72
CA VAL A 178 12.88 8.61 -13.97
C VAL A 178 12.09 9.17 -15.17
N MET A 179 11.94 8.38 -16.25
CA MET A 179 11.13 8.76 -17.40
C MET A 179 9.67 9.02 -17.03
N ILE A 180 9.04 8.14 -16.24
CA ILE A 180 7.66 8.30 -15.77
C ILE A 180 7.55 9.57 -14.89
N TYR A 181 8.52 9.78 -14.01
CA TYR A 181 8.53 10.99 -13.17
C TYR A 181 8.58 12.25 -14.02
N GLY A 182 9.50 12.32 -14.98
CA GLY A 182 9.64 13.46 -15.89
C GLY A 182 8.38 13.67 -16.74
N ALA A 183 7.81 12.60 -17.31
CA ALA A 183 6.57 12.67 -18.08
C ALA A 183 5.38 13.17 -17.24
N CYS A 184 5.22 12.66 -16.01
CA CYS A 184 4.18 13.13 -15.10
C CYS A 184 4.39 14.59 -14.70
N SER A 185 5.64 15.02 -14.45
CA SER A 185 5.96 16.40 -14.10
C SER A 185 5.63 17.35 -15.24
N LEU A 186 6.08 17.04 -16.45
CA LEU A 186 5.76 17.84 -17.63
C LEU A 186 4.25 17.93 -17.87
N TYR A 187 3.54 16.81 -17.76
CA TYR A 187 2.09 16.78 -17.91
C TYR A 187 1.39 17.63 -16.84
N PHE A 188 1.88 17.57 -15.62
CA PHE A 188 1.33 18.33 -14.48
C PHE A 188 1.53 19.84 -14.64
N ASP A 189 2.63 20.26 -15.27
CA ASP A 189 2.98 21.65 -15.50
C ASP A 189 2.24 22.26 -16.69
N MET A 190 1.62 21.43 -17.55
CA MET A 190 0.87 21.90 -18.72
C MET A 190 -0.33 22.77 -18.33
N PRO A 191 -0.60 23.86 -19.10
CA PRO A 191 -1.86 24.58 -18.98
C PRO A 191 -3.07 23.67 -19.29
N PRO A 192 -4.21 23.85 -18.60
CA PRO A 192 -4.55 24.89 -17.64
C PRO A 192 -4.13 24.61 -16.20
N ASN A 193 -3.59 23.43 -15.89
CA ASN A 193 -3.26 23.03 -14.52
C ASN A 193 -2.12 23.87 -13.91
N SER A 194 -1.07 24.15 -14.69
CA SER A 194 0.05 25.01 -14.28
C SER A 194 0.61 24.67 -12.89
N SER A 195 1.00 23.40 -12.70
CA SER A 195 1.57 22.86 -11.45
C SER A 195 0.64 22.91 -10.22
N GLN A 196 -0.67 23.10 -10.43
CA GLN A 196 -1.63 23.08 -9.31
C GLN A 196 -2.02 21.62 -8.96
N PRO A 197 -2.32 21.33 -7.69
CA PRO A 197 -2.86 20.01 -7.31
C PRO A 197 -4.12 19.67 -8.10
N ILE A 198 -4.21 18.43 -8.60
CA ILE A 198 -5.38 17.97 -9.35
C ILE A 198 -6.56 17.85 -8.38
N GLY A 199 -7.45 18.85 -8.43
CA GLY A 199 -8.65 18.90 -7.62
C GLY A 199 -9.92 18.67 -8.43
N GLY A 200 -11.08 18.82 -7.77
CA GLY A 200 -12.38 18.69 -8.42
C GLY A 200 -12.68 17.26 -8.91
N ILE A 201 -12.18 16.24 -8.24
CA ILE A 201 -12.39 14.84 -8.59
C ILE A 201 -13.88 14.49 -8.40
N ARG A 202 -14.45 13.77 -9.33
CA ARG A 202 -15.86 13.34 -9.30
C ARG A 202 -16.14 12.43 -8.10
N PRO A 203 -17.29 12.64 -7.42
CA PRO A 203 -17.65 11.85 -6.24
C PRO A 203 -17.81 10.35 -6.50
N ASP A 204 -18.32 9.97 -7.69
CA ASP A 204 -18.48 8.58 -8.10
C ASP A 204 -17.14 7.83 -8.22
N PHE A 205 -16.08 8.51 -8.68
CA PHE A 205 -14.74 7.94 -8.67
C PHE A 205 -14.14 7.88 -7.26
N SER A 206 -14.30 8.95 -6.48
CA SER A 206 -13.82 8.97 -5.09
C SER A 206 -14.49 7.90 -4.24
N ALA A 207 -15.76 7.61 -4.51
CA ALA A 207 -16.52 6.55 -3.84
C ALA A 207 -15.89 5.16 -4.01
N LEU A 208 -15.24 4.86 -5.13
CA LEU A 208 -14.57 3.57 -5.35
C LEU A 208 -13.50 3.27 -4.31
N GLY A 209 -12.79 4.30 -3.83
CA GLY A 209 -11.73 4.13 -2.81
C GLY A 209 -12.19 4.45 -1.39
N GLN A 210 -13.23 5.29 -1.23
CA GLN A 210 -13.66 5.81 0.06
C GLN A 210 -14.90 5.11 0.62
N THR A 211 -15.58 4.28 -0.19
CA THR A 211 -16.75 3.53 0.27
C THR A 211 -16.38 2.60 1.41
N LYS A 212 -17.15 2.69 2.50
CA LYS A 212 -16.99 1.85 3.69
C LYS A 212 -18.04 0.76 3.71
N LEU A 213 -17.58 -0.49 3.74
CA LEU A 213 -18.43 -1.65 3.97
C LEU A 213 -18.87 -1.66 5.43
N PHE A 214 -20.16 -1.90 5.68
CA PHE A 214 -20.76 -1.84 7.03
C PHE A 214 -20.46 -0.53 7.80
N GLY A 215 -20.22 0.57 7.09
CA GLY A 215 -19.92 1.89 7.66
C GLY A 215 -18.57 2.03 8.36
N ARG A 216 -17.71 1.00 8.35
CA ARG A 216 -16.44 0.99 9.08
C ARG A 216 -15.23 0.59 8.25
N ILE A 217 -15.31 -0.50 7.49
CA ILE A 217 -14.17 -1.10 6.77
C ILE A 217 -14.15 -0.57 5.33
N SER A 218 -13.01 -0.04 4.88
CA SER A 218 -12.85 0.37 3.48
C SER A 218 -13.01 -0.81 2.53
N ILE A 219 -13.66 -0.58 1.39
CA ILE A 219 -13.82 -1.58 0.31
C ILE A 219 -12.47 -2.08 -0.24
N LEU A 220 -11.39 -1.34 -0.04
CA LEU A 220 -10.05 -1.73 -0.46
C LEU A 220 -9.52 -2.97 0.31
N VAL A 221 -9.97 -3.17 1.55
CA VAL A 221 -9.56 -4.32 2.36
C VAL A 221 -10.03 -5.66 1.75
N PRO A 222 -11.35 -5.87 1.50
CA PRO A 222 -11.81 -7.10 0.87
C PRO A 222 -11.27 -7.27 -0.56
N ILE A 223 -11.06 -6.19 -1.30
CA ILE A 223 -10.43 -6.24 -2.63
C ILE A 223 -8.99 -6.77 -2.52
N ALA A 224 -8.20 -6.28 -1.57
CA ALA A 224 -6.84 -6.75 -1.35
C ALA A 224 -6.80 -8.23 -0.94
N VAL A 225 -7.70 -8.66 -0.07
CA VAL A 225 -7.84 -10.07 0.32
C VAL A 225 -8.20 -10.94 -0.89
N PHE A 226 -9.15 -10.50 -1.71
CA PHE A 226 -9.53 -11.21 -2.93
C PHE A 226 -8.33 -11.39 -3.89
N PHE A 227 -7.59 -10.32 -4.18
CA PHE A 227 -6.40 -10.41 -5.03
C PHE A 227 -5.31 -11.28 -4.41
N THR A 228 -5.13 -11.25 -3.10
CA THR A 228 -4.16 -12.11 -2.42
C THR A 228 -4.51 -13.58 -2.59
N ILE A 229 -5.78 -13.94 -2.40
CA ILE A 229 -6.25 -15.32 -2.57
C ILE A 229 -6.15 -15.75 -4.03
N ALA A 230 -6.54 -14.88 -4.97
CA ALA A 230 -6.46 -15.16 -6.41
C ALA A 230 -5.02 -15.42 -6.85
N ILE A 231 -4.07 -14.58 -6.44
CA ILE A 231 -2.66 -14.71 -6.78
C ILE A 231 -2.06 -15.94 -6.09
N TRP A 232 -2.41 -16.19 -4.84
CA TRP A 232 -1.99 -17.41 -4.15
C TRP A 232 -2.44 -18.67 -4.90
N PHE A 233 -3.67 -18.67 -5.38
CA PHE A 233 -4.20 -19.79 -6.17
C PHE A 233 -3.53 -19.95 -7.54
N ILE A 234 -3.13 -18.85 -8.18
CA ILE A 234 -2.41 -18.89 -9.48
C ILE A 234 -0.97 -19.40 -9.31
N LEU A 235 -0.35 -19.10 -8.18
CA LEU A 235 1.06 -19.42 -7.93
C LEU A 235 1.25 -20.82 -7.28
N ASN A 236 0.18 -21.46 -6.82
CA ASN A 236 0.22 -22.75 -6.14
C ASN A 236 -0.27 -23.89 -7.06
#